data_2f05e35bb5bc489c15fb4dd3311be69b
#
_entry.id   2f05e35bb5bc489c15fb4dd3311be69b
#
_cell.length_a   1.000
_cell.length_b   1.000
_cell.length_c   1.000
_cell.angle_alpha   90.00
_cell.angle_beta   90.00
_cell.angle_gamma   90.00
#
_symmetry.space_group_name_H-M   'P 1'
#
loop_
_entity.id
_entity.type
_entity.pdbx_description
1 polymer ?
#
loop_
_entity_poly.entity_id
_entity_poly.type
_entity_poly.pdbx_seq_one_letter_code
_entity_poly.pdbx_strand_id
1 'polypeptide(L)'
;MKFPIGIQNFPKVRQDGYVYVDKTAFIYKLASEGSYYFLSRPRRFGKSLLISTMDAYFRGRKELFHGLALETLEKDWTVYPVVHIDLNTGKYDSEDALFHVLNDYLCKLEDIYGKYPSEVTPELRFKGIIERIAKKHNQRVVILVDEYDKPMLQAIDNPELQEHFRNTLKAFYSVLKTQDQYIKFAFLTGVTKFGKVSVFSDLNNLVDISMDARYQGICGITQDELMTYFKSSVQDFADAYGINLDEAAAKLKKRYDGYHFRQRGVDIYNPFSLLNTFATGELGSYWFETSTPSFLVQLLKRDNYYLPNLTEEEVSGDFLNSVDSVDVSPVPILYQSGYLTIKDYDQRFQTYALGFPNEEVSEGFTEYLLPYYTNMEKNASPMFVGQFVHDMEKGKPEAFMKRMAVLFADTDYKIVGDAELYFQNAFYLITKLLGFYTEVEHTISDGRIDMIAKTKDYIYIFEFKYDRSADTALRQIDEKGYAAPFAADPRKLYKVGVNFNREKRCIDEWKVIS
;
A
#
# COMPACT_ATOMS: atom_id res chain seq x y z
N MET A 1 -3.81 27.62 5.25
CA MET A 1 -4.11 26.88 3.99
C MET A 1 -5.24 25.89 4.27
N LYS A 2 -6.15 25.58 3.30
CA LYS A 2 -7.18 24.54 3.47
C LYS A 2 -6.73 23.27 2.76
N PHE A 3 -6.60 22.17 3.48
CA PHE A 3 -6.14 20.87 2.93
C PHE A 3 -7.34 19.98 2.55
N PRO A 4 -7.40 19.41 1.34
CA PRO A 4 -8.51 18.58 0.87
C PRO A 4 -8.45 17.14 1.42
N ILE A 5 -8.31 16.97 2.73
CA ILE A 5 -8.20 15.66 3.38
C ILE A 5 -9.51 14.89 3.18
N GLY A 6 -9.43 13.75 2.47
CA GLY A 6 -10.59 12.90 2.19
C GLY A 6 -11.58 13.48 1.17
N ILE A 7 -11.30 14.62 0.55
CA ILE A 7 -12.18 15.24 -0.47
C ILE A 7 -11.80 14.70 -1.85
N GLN A 8 -12.75 14.04 -2.49
CA GLN A 8 -12.59 13.43 -3.81
C GLN A 8 -13.26 14.22 -4.94
N ASN A 9 -14.06 15.23 -4.60
CA ASN A 9 -14.84 16.01 -5.55
C ASN A 9 -14.06 17.25 -5.99
N PHE A 10 -13.58 17.26 -7.23
CA PHE A 10 -12.80 18.37 -7.79
C PHE A 10 -13.55 19.71 -7.80
N PRO A 11 -14.83 19.79 -8.24
CA PRO A 11 -15.59 21.03 -8.11
C PRO A 11 -15.58 21.61 -6.71
N LYS A 12 -15.80 20.77 -5.68
CA LYS A 12 -15.75 21.20 -4.27
C LYS A 12 -14.36 21.71 -3.88
N VAL A 13 -13.30 21.03 -4.27
CA VAL A 13 -11.91 21.46 -3.99
C VAL A 13 -11.68 22.87 -4.54
N ARG A 14 -12.12 23.14 -5.77
CA ARG A 14 -11.93 24.44 -6.43
C ARG A 14 -12.82 25.54 -5.87
N GLN A 15 -14.10 25.25 -5.67
CA GLN A 15 -15.09 26.24 -5.22
C GLN A 15 -14.90 26.66 -3.76
N ASP A 16 -14.51 25.71 -2.89
CA ASP A 16 -14.32 25.99 -1.47
C ASP A 16 -12.91 26.49 -1.12
N GLY A 17 -12.03 26.63 -2.14
CA GLY A 17 -10.68 27.19 -2.00
C GLY A 17 -9.70 26.28 -1.26
N TYR A 18 -9.83 24.95 -1.44
CA TYR A 18 -8.81 24.01 -0.99
C TYR A 18 -7.59 24.04 -1.91
N VAL A 19 -6.41 23.70 -1.37
CA VAL A 19 -5.23 23.55 -2.19
C VAL A 19 -5.41 22.39 -3.17
N TYR A 20 -5.05 22.60 -4.42
CA TYR A 20 -5.05 21.58 -5.46
C TYR A 20 -3.67 21.47 -6.09
N VAL A 21 -3.03 20.31 -5.98
CA VAL A 21 -1.78 20.01 -6.69
C VAL A 21 -2.13 19.72 -8.15
N ASP A 22 -1.68 20.58 -9.05
CA ASP A 22 -2.13 20.55 -10.44
C ASP A 22 -1.60 19.32 -11.21
N LYS A 23 -2.50 18.41 -11.54
CA LYS A 23 -2.26 17.22 -12.37
C LYS A 23 -2.90 17.33 -13.75
N THR A 24 -3.45 18.49 -14.09
CA THR A 24 -4.30 18.64 -15.28
C THR A 24 -3.54 18.54 -16.60
N ALA A 25 -2.22 18.80 -16.60
CA ALA A 25 -1.38 18.53 -17.77
C ALA A 25 -1.35 17.04 -18.16
N PHE A 26 -1.39 16.13 -17.17
CA PHE A 26 -1.50 14.69 -17.45
C PHE A 26 -2.85 14.33 -18.07
N ILE A 27 -3.94 14.96 -17.60
CA ILE A 27 -5.29 14.74 -18.14
C ILE A 27 -5.34 15.16 -19.62
N TYR A 28 -4.81 16.35 -19.94
CA TYR A 28 -4.74 16.81 -21.32
C TYR A 28 -3.95 15.86 -22.20
N LYS A 29 -2.80 15.40 -21.72
CA LYS A 29 -1.95 14.44 -22.44
C LYS A 29 -2.70 13.13 -22.71
N LEU A 30 -3.37 12.54 -21.71
CA LEU A 30 -4.17 11.33 -21.87
C LEU A 30 -5.30 11.51 -22.90
N ALA A 31 -6.04 12.63 -22.82
CA ALA A 31 -7.16 12.92 -23.70
C ALA A 31 -6.75 13.18 -25.15
N SER A 32 -5.50 13.66 -25.38
CA SER A 32 -4.95 13.97 -26.72
C SER A 32 -4.19 12.80 -27.35
N GLU A 33 -3.53 11.93 -26.56
CA GLU A 33 -2.64 10.88 -27.08
C GLU A 33 -3.31 9.51 -27.27
N GLY A 34 -4.46 9.26 -26.64
CA GLY A 34 -5.12 7.97 -26.74
C GLY A 34 -6.56 7.97 -26.23
N SER A 35 -7.14 6.78 -26.06
CA SER A 35 -8.56 6.64 -25.75
C SER A 35 -8.85 5.71 -24.57
N TYR A 36 -8.04 4.68 -24.32
CA TYR A 36 -8.33 3.66 -23.31
C TYR A 36 -7.16 3.51 -22.35
N TYR A 37 -7.38 3.82 -21.08
CA TYR A 37 -6.31 3.79 -20.09
C TYR A 37 -6.72 3.09 -18.80
N PHE A 38 -5.74 2.45 -18.21
CA PHE A 38 -5.83 1.82 -16.90
C PHE A 38 -4.76 2.36 -15.96
N LEU A 39 -5.14 2.67 -14.72
CA LEU A 39 -4.23 3.14 -13.67
C LEU A 39 -4.49 2.40 -12.35
N SER A 40 -3.49 1.69 -11.84
CA SER A 40 -3.50 1.23 -10.46
C SER A 40 -2.60 2.11 -9.59
N ARG A 41 -3.09 2.46 -8.40
CA ARG A 41 -2.35 3.17 -7.34
C ARG A 41 -2.87 2.73 -5.97
N PRO A 42 -2.05 2.75 -4.93
CA PRO A 42 -2.52 2.47 -3.58
C PRO A 42 -3.70 3.35 -3.17
N ARG A 43 -4.39 2.96 -2.12
CA ARG A 43 -5.46 3.78 -1.55
C ARG A 43 -4.93 5.14 -1.10
N ARG A 44 -5.78 6.17 -1.13
CA ARG A 44 -5.46 7.54 -0.66
C ARG A 44 -4.43 8.31 -1.51
N PHE A 45 -4.11 7.85 -2.72
CA PHE A 45 -3.21 8.55 -3.65
C PHE A 45 -3.90 9.58 -4.55
N GLY A 46 -5.21 9.77 -4.45
CA GLY A 46 -5.94 10.78 -5.22
C GLY A 46 -6.55 10.28 -6.54
N LYS A 47 -6.71 8.95 -6.74
CA LYS A 47 -7.38 8.37 -7.94
C LYS A 47 -8.77 8.93 -8.19
N SER A 48 -9.62 8.91 -7.16
CA SER A 48 -11.00 9.41 -7.28
C SER A 48 -11.06 10.92 -7.54
N LEU A 49 -10.11 11.72 -7.00
CA LEU A 49 -9.98 13.12 -7.32
C LEU A 49 -9.57 13.32 -8.79
N LEU A 50 -8.65 12.50 -9.30
CA LEU A 50 -8.27 12.50 -10.72
C LEU A 50 -9.46 12.18 -11.62
N ILE A 51 -10.25 11.16 -11.29
CA ILE A 51 -11.51 10.81 -12.00
C ILE A 51 -12.48 12.00 -11.98
N SER A 52 -12.68 12.62 -10.81
CA SER A 52 -13.57 13.79 -10.68
C SER A 52 -13.06 15.00 -11.49
N THR A 53 -11.73 15.16 -11.61
CA THR A 53 -11.14 16.21 -12.45
C THR A 53 -11.36 15.93 -13.94
N MET A 54 -11.22 14.66 -14.36
CA MET A 54 -11.53 14.23 -15.73
C MET A 54 -13.02 14.41 -16.05
N ASP A 55 -13.92 14.06 -15.13
CA ASP A 55 -15.37 14.28 -15.31
C ASP A 55 -15.66 15.77 -15.56
N ALA A 56 -15.12 16.66 -14.73
CA ALA A 56 -15.27 18.10 -14.90
C ALA A 56 -14.69 18.61 -16.25
N TYR A 57 -13.54 18.08 -16.65
CA TYR A 57 -12.92 18.44 -17.93
C TYR A 57 -13.77 18.04 -19.13
N PHE A 58 -14.19 16.77 -19.21
CA PHE A 58 -14.97 16.29 -20.33
C PHE A 58 -16.40 16.85 -20.38
N ARG A 59 -16.93 17.32 -19.24
CA ARG A 59 -18.18 18.09 -19.19
C ARG A 59 -18.01 19.58 -19.58
N GLY A 60 -16.80 20.00 -19.94
CA GLY A 60 -16.52 21.37 -20.38
C GLY A 60 -16.61 22.43 -19.29
N ARG A 61 -16.40 22.06 -17.99
CA ARG A 61 -16.49 22.98 -16.87
C ARG A 61 -15.24 23.84 -16.72
N LYS A 62 -14.99 24.65 -17.76
CA LYS A 62 -13.79 25.49 -17.89
C LYS A 62 -13.50 26.37 -16.67
N GLU A 63 -14.53 26.90 -16.04
CA GLU A 63 -14.43 27.77 -14.86
C GLU A 63 -13.68 27.15 -13.68
N LEU A 64 -13.68 25.81 -13.56
CA LEU A 64 -12.98 25.11 -12.50
C LEU A 64 -11.46 25.00 -12.72
N PHE A 65 -11.02 25.22 -13.95
CA PHE A 65 -9.61 25.05 -14.35
C PHE A 65 -8.83 26.35 -14.37
N HIS A 66 -9.42 27.44 -13.94
CA HIS A 66 -8.75 28.74 -13.90
C HIS A 66 -7.46 28.67 -13.07
N GLY A 67 -6.33 29.11 -13.67
CA GLY A 67 -5.00 29.06 -13.08
C GLY A 67 -4.34 27.69 -13.08
N LEU A 68 -4.93 26.66 -13.73
CA LEU A 68 -4.34 25.34 -13.89
C LEU A 68 -3.77 25.15 -15.31
N ALA A 69 -2.84 24.22 -15.47
CA ALA A 69 -2.17 23.97 -16.76
C ALA A 69 -3.16 23.70 -17.91
N LEU A 70 -4.25 23.00 -17.65
CA LEU A 70 -5.26 22.68 -18.64
C LEU A 70 -5.92 23.93 -19.25
N GLU A 71 -6.06 25.02 -18.51
CA GLU A 71 -6.63 26.27 -19.03
C GLU A 71 -5.85 26.81 -20.22
N THR A 72 -4.53 26.65 -20.22
CA THR A 72 -3.65 27.10 -21.30
C THR A 72 -3.48 26.06 -22.42
N LEU A 73 -3.56 24.77 -22.07
CA LEU A 73 -3.35 23.66 -23.01
C LEU A 73 -4.58 23.38 -23.87
N GLU A 74 -5.78 23.40 -23.25
CA GLU A 74 -7.04 23.11 -23.93
C GLU A 74 -7.61 24.38 -24.60
N LYS A 75 -7.95 24.28 -25.87
CA LYS A 75 -8.48 25.42 -26.65
C LYS A 75 -9.98 25.27 -26.96
N ASP A 76 -10.41 24.05 -27.21
CA ASP A 76 -11.74 23.80 -27.79
C ASP A 76 -12.81 23.59 -26.71
N TRP A 77 -12.44 23.09 -25.55
CA TRP A 77 -13.35 22.77 -24.44
C TRP A 77 -14.61 22.01 -24.88
N THR A 78 -14.42 21.04 -25.75
CA THR A 78 -15.51 20.23 -26.29
C THR A 78 -16.22 19.48 -25.17
N VAL A 79 -17.56 19.59 -25.13
CA VAL A 79 -18.39 18.93 -24.14
C VAL A 79 -18.73 17.50 -24.60
N TYR A 80 -18.44 16.53 -23.75
CA TYR A 80 -18.78 15.12 -23.99
C TYR A 80 -19.75 14.62 -22.92
N PRO A 81 -20.69 13.72 -23.28
CA PRO A 81 -21.46 13.00 -22.28
C PRO A 81 -20.54 12.04 -21.51
N VAL A 82 -20.61 12.09 -20.18
CA VAL A 82 -19.78 11.29 -19.27
C VAL A 82 -20.63 10.28 -18.52
N VAL A 83 -20.25 9.01 -18.60
CA VAL A 83 -20.74 7.93 -17.72
C VAL A 83 -19.66 7.65 -16.68
N HIS A 84 -19.99 7.87 -15.42
CA HIS A 84 -19.11 7.62 -14.30
C HIS A 84 -19.68 6.47 -13.46
N ILE A 85 -18.90 5.42 -13.25
CA ILE A 85 -19.22 4.24 -12.44
C ILE A 85 -18.20 4.16 -11.30
N ASP A 86 -18.69 4.19 -10.07
CA ASP A 86 -17.87 4.02 -8.86
C ASP A 86 -18.30 2.73 -8.15
N LEU A 87 -17.43 1.71 -8.18
CA LEU A 87 -17.71 0.43 -7.52
C LEU A 87 -17.37 0.44 -6.02
N ASN A 88 -16.98 1.58 -5.45
CA ASN A 88 -16.75 1.70 -4.01
C ASN A 88 -18.03 1.70 -3.17
N THR A 89 -19.19 1.87 -3.78
CA THR A 89 -20.49 2.03 -3.10
C THR A 89 -21.10 0.73 -2.59
N GLY A 90 -20.61 -0.44 -3.04
CA GLY A 90 -21.18 -1.75 -2.71
C GLY A 90 -20.48 -2.48 -1.58
N LYS A 91 -21.22 -3.38 -0.91
CA LYS A 91 -20.69 -4.47 -0.12
C LYS A 91 -20.84 -5.74 -0.96
N TYR A 92 -19.72 -6.42 -1.23
CA TYR A 92 -19.65 -7.53 -2.19
C TYR A 92 -19.49 -8.86 -1.44
N ASP A 93 -20.52 -9.26 -0.69
CA ASP A 93 -20.54 -10.44 0.16
C ASP A 93 -21.51 -11.54 -0.32
N SER A 94 -22.14 -11.35 -1.47
CA SER A 94 -23.05 -12.30 -2.11
C SER A 94 -22.95 -12.25 -3.63
N GLU A 95 -23.38 -13.32 -4.32
CA GLU A 95 -23.33 -13.41 -5.80
C GLU A 95 -24.07 -12.27 -6.49
N ASP A 96 -25.22 -11.86 -5.96
CA ASP A 96 -26.04 -10.80 -6.53
C ASP A 96 -25.54 -9.38 -6.23
N ALA A 97 -24.58 -9.21 -5.31
CA ALA A 97 -24.16 -7.90 -4.84
C ALA A 97 -23.62 -7.01 -5.97
N LEU A 98 -22.75 -7.55 -6.83
CA LEU A 98 -22.24 -6.82 -7.98
C LEU A 98 -23.33 -6.49 -9.00
N PHE A 99 -24.22 -7.45 -9.26
CA PHE A 99 -25.37 -7.23 -10.15
C PHE A 99 -26.23 -6.07 -9.64
N HIS A 100 -26.54 -6.00 -8.35
CA HIS A 100 -27.35 -4.92 -7.78
C HIS A 100 -26.69 -3.55 -7.94
N VAL A 101 -25.37 -3.44 -7.73
CA VAL A 101 -24.64 -2.19 -7.92
C VAL A 101 -24.66 -1.77 -9.38
N LEU A 102 -24.35 -2.67 -10.32
CA LEU A 102 -24.41 -2.36 -11.74
C LEU A 102 -25.82 -2.00 -12.20
N ASN A 103 -26.82 -2.74 -11.69
CA ASN A 103 -28.21 -2.50 -11.99
C ASN A 103 -28.67 -1.09 -11.57
N ASP A 104 -28.28 -0.61 -10.40
CA ASP A 104 -28.61 0.75 -9.94
C ASP A 104 -28.07 1.82 -10.91
N TYR A 105 -26.81 1.70 -11.34
CA TYR A 105 -26.23 2.60 -12.35
C TYR A 105 -26.98 2.53 -13.69
N LEU A 106 -27.27 1.31 -14.15
CA LEU A 106 -27.94 1.12 -15.44
C LEU A 106 -29.38 1.65 -15.42
N CYS A 107 -30.14 1.41 -14.35
CA CYS A 107 -31.50 1.93 -14.21
C CYS A 107 -31.52 3.46 -14.25
N LYS A 108 -30.65 4.14 -13.53
CA LYS A 108 -30.53 5.62 -13.55
C LYS A 108 -30.23 6.16 -14.96
N LEU A 109 -29.41 5.46 -15.72
CA LEU A 109 -29.12 5.84 -17.11
C LEU A 109 -30.29 5.51 -18.05
N GLU A 110 -30.96 4.38 -17.84
CA GLU A 110 -32.15 3.97 -18.60
C GLU A 110 -33.32 4.94 -18.41
N ASP A 111 -33.50 5.49 -17.23
CA ASP A 111 -34.52 6.53 -16.96
C ASP A 111 -34.32 7.78 -17.84
N ILE A 112 -33.05 8.08 -18.18
CA ILE A 112 -32.70 9.26 -19.01
C ILE A 112 -32.66 8.94 -20.50
N TYR A 113 -32.19 7.74 -20.86
CA TYR A 113 -31.88 7.37 -22.23
C TYR A 113 -32.75 6.25 -22.81
N GLY A 114 -33.60 5.66 -21.99
CA GLY A 114 -34.48 4.57 -22.36
C GLY A 114 -33.82 3.20 -22.34
N LYS A 115 -34.62 2.16 -22.59
CA LYS A 115 -34.23 0.75 -22.62
C LYS A 115 -35.02 0.01 -23.71
N TYR A 116 -34.36 -0.95 -24.40
CA TYR A 116 -35.06 -1.89 -25.26
C TYR A 116 -35.40 -3.21 -24.54
N PRO A 117 -36.53 -3.88 -24.88
CA PRO A 117 -36.90 -5.15 -24.25
C PRO A 117 -35.85 -6.27 -24.38
N SER A 118 -35.04 -6.23 -25.43
CA SER A 118 -33.96 -7.20 -25.68
C SER A 118 -32.71 -7.01 -24.79
N GLU A 119 -32.62 -5.89 -24.08
CA GLU A 119 -31.50 -5.56 -23.21
C GLU A 119 -31.72 -6.16 -21.81
N VAL A 120 -31.54 -7.47 -21.67
CA VAL A 120 -31.87 -8.22 -20.46
C VAL A 120 -30.70 -8.40 -19.50
N THR A 121 -29.45 -8.37 -20.00
CA THR A 121 -28.24 -8.53 -19.17
C THR A 121 -27.51 -7.20 -18.97
N PRO A 122 -26.68 -7.03 -17.92
CA PRO A 122 -25.96 -5.77 -17.66
C PRO A 122 -25.13 -5.30 -18.85
N GLU A 123 -24.42 -6.19 -19.52
CA GLU A 123 -23.59 -5.85 -20.68
C GLU A 123 -24.42 -5.41 -21.88
N LEU A 124 -25.55 -6.06 -22.17
CA LEU A 124 -26.45 -5.64 -23.26
C LEU A 124 -27.11 -4.29 -22.97
N ARG A 125 -27.50 -4.05 -21.71
CA ARG A 125 -28.05 -2.76 -21.25
C ARG A 125 -27.01 -1.65 -21.38
N PHE A 126 -25.78 -1.89 -20.92
CA PHE A 126 -24.69 -0.92 -20.99
C PHE A 126 -24.33 -0.59 -22.45
N LYS A 127 -24.27 -1.61 -23.30
CA LYS A 127 -24.11 -1.45 -24.75
C LYS A 127 -25.15 -0.51 -25.35
N GLY A 128 -26.42 -0.79 -25.13
CA GLY A 128 -27.52 0.02 -25.67
C GLY A 128 -27.54 1.44 -25.11
N ILE A 129 -27.20 1.61 -23.82
CA ILE A 129 -27.07 2.94 -23.20
C ILE A 129 -26.01 3.76 -23.89
N ILE A 130 -24.79 3.23 -24.12
CA ILE A 130 -23.69 3.95 -24.81
C ILE A 130 -24.14 4.41 -26.21
N GLU A 131 -24.78 3.54 -26.95
CA GLU A 131 -25.29 3.88 -28.30
C GLU A 131 -26.33 5.01 -28.27
N ARG A 132 -27.27 4.95 -27.32
CA ARG A 132 -28.34 5.98 -27.18
C ARG A 132 -27.77 7.32 -26.69
N ILE A 133 -26.83 7.30 -25.77
CA ILE A 133 -26.13 8.51 -25.32
C ILE A 133 -25.44 9.17 -26.49
N ALA A 134 -24.63 8.41 -27.25
CA ALA A 134 -23.87 8.95 -28.38
C ALA A 134 -24.80 9.54 -29.45
N LYS A 135 -25.90 8.86 -29.79
CA LYS A 135 -26.91 9.34 -30.74
C LYS A 135 -27.63 10.59 -30.25
N LYS A 136 -28.06 10.62 -28.98
CA LYS A 136 -28.81 11.74 -28.39
C LYS A 136 -27.98 13.03 -28.35
N HIS A 137 -26.68 12.90 -28.00
CA HIS A 137 -25.78 14.06 -27.88
C HIS A 137 -25.02 14.38 -29.18
N ASN A 138 -25.14 13.54 -30.22
CA ASN A 138 -24.31 13.61 -31.42
C ASN A 138 -22.82 13.75 -31.09
N GLN A 139 -22.37 13.05 -30.03
CA GLN A 139 -21.03 13.08 -29.49
C GLN A 139 -20.67 11.69 -28.95
N ARG A 140 -19.38 11.33 -29.04
CA ARG A 140 -18.87 10.11 -28.41
C ARG A 140 -18.90 10.23 -26.89
N VAL A 141 -19.03 9.10 -26.21
CA VAL A 141 -19.19 8.98 -24.76
C VAL A 141 -17.83 8.86 -24.07
N VAL A 142 -17.68 9.48 -22.93
CA VAL A 142 -16.56 9.27 -22.01
C VAL A 142 -17.00 8.31 -20.91
N ILE A 143 -16.19 7.29 -20.66
CA ILE A 143 -16.44 6.27 -19.63
C ILE A 143 -15.36 6.40 -18.54
N LEU A 144 -15.75 6.67 -17.32
CA LEU A 144 -14.87 6.75 -16.15
C LEU A 144 -15.30 5.69 -15.12
N VAL A 145 -14.34 4.84 -14.71
CA VAL A 145 -14.60 3.78 -13.74
C VAL A 145 -13.62 3.90 -12.58
N ASP A 146 -14.16 4.05 -11.37
CA ASP A 146 -13.36 4.07 -10.14
C ASP A 146 -13.51 2.77 -9.35
N GLU A 147 -12.40 2.32 -8.72
CA GLU A 147 -12.31 1.13 -7.85
C GLU A 147 -12.85 -0.15 -8.53
N TYR A 148 -12.47 -0.39 -9.81
CA TYR A 148 -12.96 -1.53 -10.61
C TYR A 148 -12.73 -2.90 -9.96
N ASP A 149 -11.68 -3.02 -9.15
CA ASP A 149 -11.22 -4.26 -8.50
C ASP A 149 -11.86 -4.50 -7.12
N LYS A 150 -12.65 -3.56 -6.61
CA LYS A 150 -13.26 -3.63 -5.28
C LYS A 150 -14.09 -4.92 -5.05
N PRO A 151 -14.95 -5.38 -6.00
CA PRO A 151 -15.68 -6.62 -5.83
C PRO A 151 -14.77 -7.82 -5.61
N MET A 152 -13.72 -7.95 -6.41
CA MET A 152 -12.78 -9.06 -6.36
C MET A 152 -11.90 -9.02 -5.09
N LEU A 153 -11.52 -7.81 -4.64
CA LEU A 153 -10.75 -7.65 -3.39
C LEU A 153 -11.57 -8.01 -2.15
N GLN A 154 -12.88 -7.72 -2.15
CA GLN A 154 -13.74 -8.11 -1.03
C GLN A 154 -14.06 -9.61 -1.02
N ALA A 155 -14.02 -10.27 -2.16
CA ALA A 155 -14.24 -11.71 -2.31
C ALA A 155 -12.95 -12.55 -2.25
N ILE A 156 -11.82 -11.99 -1.82
CA ILE A 156 -10.51 -12.64 -1.91
C ILE A 156 -10.42 -13.96 -1.12
N ASP A 157 -11.18 -14.06 -0.03
CA ASP A 157 -11.26 -15.27 0.80
C ASP A 157 -12.32 -16.28 0.30
N ASN A 158 -13.02 -15.97 -0.79
CA ASN A 158 -14.04 -16.81 -1.41
C ASN A 158 -13.78 -16.96 -2.92
N PRO A 159 -13.04 -17.99 -3.35
CA PRO A 159 -12.64 -18.18 -4.75
C PRO A 159 -13.82 -18.31 -5.72
N GLU A 160 -14.92 -18.94 -5.31
CA GLU A 160 -16.12 -19.10 -6.17
C GLU A 160 -16.78 -17.75 -6.42
N LEU A 161 -16.98 -16.97 -5.37
CA LEU A 161 -17.55 -15.64 -5.47
C LEU A 161 -16.65 -14.70 -6.29
N GLN A 162 -15.35 -14.80 -6.09
CA GLN A 162 -14.36 -14.02 -6.82
C GLN A 162 -14.40 -14.33 -8.33
N GLU A 163 -14.49 -15.63 -8.70
CA GLU A 163 -14.63 -16.06 -10.09
C GLU A 163 -15.95 -15.58 -10.71
N HIS A 164 -17.05 -15.63 -9.94
CA HIS A 164 -18.34 -15.08 -10.36
C HIS A 164 -18.24 -13.58 -10.69
N PHE A 165 -17.64 -12.78 -9.80
CA PHE A 165 -17.43 -11.35 -10.05
C PHE A 165 -16.50 -11.09 -11.22
N ARG A 166 -15.43 -11.87 -11.38
CA ARG A 166 -14.52 -11.77 -12.50
C ARG A 166 -15.25 -11.94 -13.83
N ASN A 167 -16.08 -12.98 -13.95
CA ASN A 167 -16.82 -13.28 -15.16
C ASN A 167 -17.87 -12.18 -15.47
N THR A 168 -18.54 -11.67 -14.45
CA THR A 168 -19.51 -10.57 -14.58
C THR A 168 -18.83 -9.29 -15.06
N LEU A 169 -17.70 -8.91 -14.46
CA LEU A 169 -16.93 -7.72 -14.86
C LEU A 169 -16.32 -7.87 -16.26
N LYS A 170 -15.85 -9.07 -16.61
CA LYS A 170 -15.34 -9.37 -17.95
C LYS A 170 -16.39 -9.13 -19.01
N ALA A 171 -17.59 -9.69 -18.84
CA ALA A 171 -18.71 -9.50 -19.74
C ALA A 171 -19.08 -8.01 -19.82
N PHE A 172 -19.19 -7.32 -18.69
CA PHE A 172 -19.56 -5.92 -18.62
C PHE A 172 -18.56 -4.99 -19.33
N TYR A 173 -17.26 -5.16 -19.09
CA TYR A 173 -16.25 -4.30 -19.70
C TYR A 173 -15.91 -4.68 -21.16
N SER A 174 -16.25 -5.90 -21.62
CA SER A 174 -16.10 -6.27 -23.04
C SER A 174 -16.83 -5.33 -24.00
N VAL A 175 -17.88 -4.67 -23.49
CA VAL A 175 -18.65 -3.64 -24.19
C VAL A 175 -17.77 -2.47 -24.63
N LEU A 176 -16.74 -2.11 -23.89
CA LEU A 176 -15.85 -1.00 -24.24
C LEU A 176 -15.16 -1.22 -25.58
N LYS A 177 -14.82 -2.47 -25.92
CA LYS A 177 -14.23 -2.82 -27.21
C LYS A 177 -15.27 -2.83 -28.33
N THR A 178 -16.45 -3.43 -28.06
CA THR A 178 -17.47 -3.59 -29.10
C THR A 178 -18.16 -2.27 -29.46
N GLN A 179 -18.07 -1.27 -28.58
CA GLN A 179 -18.65 0.07 -28.74
C GLN A 179 -17.61 1.16 -29.03
N ASP A 180 -16.41 0.80 -29.47
CA ASP A 180 -15.30 1.72 -29.75
C ASP A 180 -15.68 2.93 -30.59
N GLN A 181 -16.53 2.74 -31.62
CA GLN A 181 -17.01 3.83 -32.47
C GLN A 181 -17.79 4.93 -31.72
N TYR A 182 -18.40 4.60 -30.58
CA TYR A 182 -19.18 5.52 -29.76
C TYR A 182 -18.43 6.05 -28.53
N ILE A 183 -17.21 5.55 -28.28
CA ILE A 183 -16.42 5.93 -27.11
C ILE A 183 -15.31 6.91 -27.53
N LYS A 184 -15.25 8.07 -26.88
CA LYS A 184 -14.18 9.06 -27.00
C LYS A 184 -12.97 8.69 -26.14
N PHE A 185 -13.27 8.27 -24.90
CA PHE A 185 -12.25 8.05 -23.88
C PHE A 185 -12.80 7.10 -22.79
N ALA A 186 -11.96 6.20 -22.33
CA ALA A 186 -12.27 5.34 -21.18
C ALA A 186 -11.07 5.33 -20.24
N PHE A 187 -11.35 5.55 -18.94
CA PHE A 187 -10.32 5.53 -17.91
C PHE A 187 -10.79 4.70 -16.71
N LEU A 188 -10.03 3.66 -16.39
CA LEU A 188 -10.34 2.73 -15.32
C LEU A 188 -9.28 2.82 -14.23
N THR A 189 -9.71 2.91 -12.97
CA THR A 189 -8.80 2.90 -11.83
C THR A 189 -9.13 1.81 -10.83
N GLY A 190 -8.10 1.36 -10.11
CA GLY A 190 -8.19 0.44 -9.01
C GLY A 190 -6.99 0.52 -8.07
N VAL A 191 -7.02 -0.28 -7.02
CA VAL A 191 -5.87 -0.48 -6.13
C VAL A 191 -4.93 -1.50 -6.72
N THR A 192 -5.47 -2.62 -7.17
CA THR A 192 -4.72 -3.75 -7.70
C THR A 192 -4.95 -3.92 -9.20
N LYS A 193 -4.14 -4.79 -9.81
CA LYS A 193 -4.36 -5.27 -11.18
C LYS A 193 -5.15 -6.57 -11.21
N PHE A 194 -5.94 -6.80 -10.19
CA PHE A 194 -6.73 -8.00 -9.99
C PHE A 194 -7.67 -8.23 -11.16
N GLY A 195 -7.56 -9.39 -11.78
CA GLY A 195 -8.35 -9.67 -12.97
C GLY A 195 -7.96 -8.90 -14.23
N LYS A 196 -6.89 -8.05 -14.20
CA LYS A 196 -6.49 -7.29 -15.38
C LYS A 196 -6.26 -8.20 -16.59
N VAL A 197 -5.56 -9.30 -16.39
CA VAL A 197 -5.30 -10.26 -17.47
C VAL A 197 -6.56 -10.99 -17.88
N SER A 198 -7.44 -11.34 -16.94
CA SER A 198 -8.65 -12.12 -17.22
C SER A 198 -9.88 -11.25 -17.52
N VAL A 199 -10.10 -10.14 -16.78
CA VAL A 199 -11.24 -9.22 -17.00
C VAL A 199 -11.06 -8.40 -18.27
N PHE A 200 -9.83 -7.96 -18.54
CA PHE A 200 -9.52 -7.13 -19.72
C PHE A 200 -8.81 -7.91 -20.83
N SER A 201 -8.81 -9.26 -20.79
CA SER A 201 -8.20 -10.09 -21.86
C SER A 201 -8.67 -9.73 -23.27
N ASP A 202 -9.93 -9.31 -23.36
CA ASP A 202 -10.56 -8.93 -24.61
C ASP A 202 -10.33 -7.45 -24.99
N LEU A 203 -9.79 -6.63 -24.05
CA LEU A 203 -9.50 -5.21 -24.26
C LEU A 203 -8.02 -4.99 -24.58
N ASN A 204 -7.59 -5.45 -25.75
CA ASN A 204 -6.21 -5.31 -26.21
C ASN A 204 -5.78 -3.85 -26.53
N ASN A 205 -6.72 -2.91 -26.54
CA ASN A 205 -6.51 -1.48 -26.71
C ASN A 205 -6.35 -0.72 -25.37
N LEU A 206 -6.48 -1.38 -24.21
CA LEU A 206 -6.35 -0.76 -22.90
C LEU A 206 -4.86 -0.59 -22.53
N VAL A 207 -4.41 0.65 -22.45
CA VAL A 207 -3.03 1.02 -22.11
C VAL A 207 -2.89 1.12 -20.57
N ASP A 208 -2.07 0.25 -19.99
CA ASP A 208 -1.70 0.33 -18.57
C ASP A 208 -0.62 1.39 -18.36
N ILE A 209 -0.98 2.48 -17.69
CA ILE A 209 -0.06 3.58 -17.37
C ILE A 209 0.50 3.49 -15.94
N SER A 210 0.25 2.42 -15.21
CA SER A 210 0.66 2.30 -13.80
C SER A 210 2.18 2.37 -13.60
N MET A 211 2.95 1.80 -14.55
CA MET A 211 4.42 1.83 -14.53
C MET A 211 5.02 2.70 -15.65
N ASP A 212 4.20 3.48 -16.37
CA ASP A 212 4.66 4.34 -17.46
C ASP A 212 5.38 5.58 -16.93
N ALA A 213 6.59 5.82 -17.46
CA ALA A 213 7.42 6.97 -17.10
C ALA A 213 6.71 8.32 -17.25
N ARG A 214 5.87 8.42 -18.26
CA ARG A 214 5.18 9.66 -18.62
C ARG A 214 4.13 10.07 -17.59
N TYR A 215 3.67 9.12 -16.74
CA TYR A 215 2.54 9.29 -15.83
C TYR A 215 2.87 8.96 -14.38
N GLN A 216 4.16 8.84 -14.02
CA GLN A 216 4.56 8.46 -12.66
C GLN A 216 4.02 9.42 -11.57
N GLY A 217 3.99 10.72 -11.85
CA GLY A 217 3.50 11.76 -10.95
C GLY A 217 2.00 12.10 -11.10
N ILE A 218 1.22 11.32 -11.85
CA ILE A 218 -0.22 11.59 -12.09
C ILE A 218 -1.06 11.55 -10.79
N CYS A 219 -0.65 10.78 -9.82
CA CYS A 219 -1.22 10.70 -8.48
C CYS A 219 -0.11 10.83 -7.43
N GLY A 220 -0.48 11.29 -6.23
CA GLY A 220 0.48 11.56 -5.16
C GLY A 220 1.11 12.94 -5.27
N ILE A 221 2.13 13.21 -4.46
CA ILE A 221 2.84 14.48 -4.39
C ILE A 221 4.34 14.20 -4.57
N THR A 222 4.98 14.87 -5.52
CA THR A 222 6.44 14.82 -5.70
C THR A 222 7.16 15.80 -4.77
N GLN A 223 8.47 15.66 -4.60
CA GLN A 223 9.28 16.60 -3.82
C GLN A 223 9.18 18.04 -4.35
N ASP A 224 9.17 18.23 -5.68
CA ASP A 224 9.05 19.53 -6.30
C ASP A 224 7.66 20.14 -6.05
N GLU A 225 6.61 19.33 -6.11
CA GLU A 225 5.25 19.76 -5.80
C GLU A 225 5.08 20.08 -4.30
N LEU A 226 5.73 19.31 -3.40
CA LEU A 226 5.77 19.64 -1.98
C LEU A 226 6.32 21.04 -1.75
N MET A 227 7.46 21.36 -2.36
CA MET A 227 8.10 22.66 -2.20
C MET A 227 7.38 23.79 -2.96
N THR A 228 6.63 23.46 -4.01
CA THR A 228 5.84 24.44 -4.79
C THR A 228 4.55 24.82 -4.08
N TYR A 229 3.79 23.85 -3.61
CA TYR A 229 2.44 24.08 -3.08
C TYR A 229 2.38 24.20 -1.55
N PHE A 230 3.35 23.59 -0.83
CA PHE A 230 3.29 23.41 0.63
C PHE A 230 4.51 23.96 1.37
N LYS A 231 5.37 24.78 0.73
CA LYS A 231 6.57 25.33 1.37
C LYS A 231 6.27 26.03 2.70
N SER A 232 5.18 26.80 2.77
CA SER A 232 4.77 27.46 4.02
C SER A 232 4.37 26.44 5.10
N SER A 233 3.68 25.35 4.72
CA SER A 233 3.29 24.31 5.66
C SER A 233 4.49 23.49 6.16
N VAL A 234 5.52 23.30 5.30
CA VAL A 234 6.80 22.70 5.72
C VAL A 234 7.52 23.63 6.68
N GLN A 235 7.45 24.96 6.48
CA GLN A 235 8.04 25.93 7.40
C GLN A 235 7.29 25.95 8.75
N ASP A 236 5.95 25.97 8.73
CA ASP A 236 5.13 25.89 9.97
C ASP A 236 5.47 24.63 10.77
N PHE A 237 5.67 23.49 10.08
CA PHE A 237 6.12 22.24 10.69
C PHE A 237 7.55 22.34 11.25
N ALA A 238 8.48 22.96 10.51
CA ALA A 238 9.84 23.19 10.96
C ALA A 238 9.88 24.03 12.25
N ASP A 239 9.11 25.11 12.29
CA ASP A 239 9.00 26.02 13.43
C ASP A 239 8.43 25.30 14.67
N ALA A 240 7.39 24.46 14.47
CA ALA A 240 6.79 23.67 15.55
C ALA A 240 7.76 22.65 16.18
N TYR A 241 8.67 22.09 15.37
CA TYR A 241 9.68 21.13 15.84
C TYR A 241 11.02 21.77 16.23
N GLY A 242 11.19 23.07 16.05
CA GLY A 242 12.44 23.79 16.35
C GLY A 242 13.61 23.36 15.46
N ILE A 243 13.35 23.00 14.20
CA ILE A 243 14.31 22.55 13.21
C ILE A 243 14.30 23.46 11.97
N ASN A 244 15.31 23.36 11.11
CA ASN A 244 15.32 24.14 9.88
C ASN A 244 14.46 23.48 8.78
N LEU A 245 14.23 24.23 7.68
CA LEU A 245 13.38 23.79 6.57
C LEU A 245 13.86 22.49 5.91
N ASP A 246 15.18 22.34 5.73
CA ASP A 246 15.77 21.17 5.09
C ASP A 246 15.64 19.93 5.98
N GLU A 247 15.85 20.07 7.29
CA GLU A 247 15.61 19.02 8.27
C GLU A 247 14.14 18.61 8.34
N ALA A 248 13.22 19.59 8.26
CA ALA A 248 11.78 19.33 8.20
C ALA A 248 11.40 18.55 6.94
N ALA A 249 11.89 18.98 5.78
CA ALA A 249 11.67 18.27 4.52
C ALA A 249 12.24 16.86 4.55
N ALA A 250 13.46 16.66 5.08
CA ALA A 250 14.07 15.34 5.23
C ALA A 250 13.26 14.44 6.17
N LYS A 251 12.74 14.98 7.27
CA LYS A 251 11.89 14.25 8.23
C LYS A 251 10.57 13.81 7.60
N LEU A 252 9.90 14.70 6.86
CA LEU A 252 8.68 14.38 6.10
C LEU A 252 8.96 13.35 5.01
N LYS A 253 10.10 13.48 4.31
CA LYS A 253 10.54 12.53 3.28
C LYS A 253 10.70 11.14 3.86
N LYS A 254 11.45 10.99 4.95
CA LYS A 254 11.69 9.72 5.62
C LYS A 254 10.39 9.05 6.08
N ARG A 255 9.43 9.86 6.55
CA ARG A 255 8.15 9.37 7.10
C ARG A 255 7.12 9.00 6.05
N TYR A 256 6.98 9.76 4.93
CA TYR A 256 5.83 9.67 4.03
C TYR A 256 6.16 9.54 2.54
N ASP A 257 7.41 9.76 2.12
CA ASP A 257 7.85 9.62 0.74
C ASP A 257 8.26 8.17 0.40
N GLY A 258 8.88 7.98 -0.76
CA GLY A 258 9.52 6.72 -1.13
C GLY A 258 8.63 5.72 -1.84
N TYR A 259 7.39 6.08 -2.20
CA TYR A 259 6.61 5.27 -3.13
C TYR A 259 7.18 5.40 -4.54
N HIS A 260 7.57 4.29 -5.13
CA HIS A 260 8.22 4.21 -6.41
C HIS A 260 7.45 3.27 -7.32
N PHE A 261 6.89 3.80 -8.42
CA PHE A 261 5.99 3.04 -9.30
C PHE A 261 6.67 2.48 -10.55
N ARG A 262 7.98 2.66 -10.70
CA ARG A 262 8.77 2.13 -11.82
C ARG A 262 10.26 2.09 -11.49
N GLN A 263 11.06 1.37 -12.34
CA GLN A 263 12.51 1.50 -12.29
C GLN A 263 12.93 2.94 -12.66
N ARG A 264 13.86 3.55 -11.94
CA ARG A 264 14.39 4.91 -12.21
C ARG A 264 13.28 5.96 -12.32
N GLY A 265 12.43 6.05 -11.33
CA GLY A 265 11.39 7.07 -11.20
C GLY A 265 11.72 8.09 -10.11
N VAL A 266 10.79 9.00 -9.88
CA VAL A 266 10.81 9.90 -8.72
C VAL A 266 10.05 9.24 -7.57
N ASP A 267 10.50 9.51 -6.36
CA ASP A 267 9.75 9.16 -5.15
C ASP A 267 8.49 10.01 -5.04
N ILE A 268 7.43 9.41 -4.52
CA ILE A 268 6.11 10.02 -4.39
C ILE A 268 5.68 9.94 -2.94
N TYR A 269 5.29 11.09 -2.38
CA TYR A 269 4.66 11.18 -1.07
C TYR A 269 3.23 10.65 -1.10
N ASN A 270 2.83 10.00 -0.02
CA ASN A 270 1.42 9.74 0.24
C ASN A 270 0.70 11.06 0.56
N PRO A 271 -0.27 11.51 -0.25
CA PRO A 271 -0.93 12.79 -0.02
C PRO A 271 -1.73 12.82 1.28
N PHE A 272 -2.36 11.69 1.64
CA PHE A 272 -3.24 11.64 2.80
C PHE A 272 -2.48 11.86 4.11
N SER A 273 -1.35 11.16 4.30
CA SER A 273 -0.52 11.31 5.49
C SER A 273 0.14 12.68 5.55
N LEU A 274 0.68 13.15 4.44
CA LEU A 274 1.32 14.46 4.36
C LEU A 274 0.35 15.60 4.71
N LEU A 275 -0.86 15.60 4.14
CA LEU A 275 -1.85 16.64 4.40
C LEU A 275 -2.40 16.59 5.82
N ASN A 276 -2.56 15.40 6.41
CA ASN A 276 -2.93 15.27 7.81
C ASN A 276 -1.85 15.85 8.74
N THR A 277 -0.57 15.57 8.47
CA THR A 277 0.55 16.15 9.22
C THR A 277 0.53 17.68 9.16
N PHE A 278 0.26 18.27 8.00
CA PHE A 278 0.13 19.72 7.91
C PHE A 278 -1.10 20.29 8.62
N ALA A 279 -2.17 19.51 8.71
CA ALA A 279 -3.39 19.94 9.41
C ALA A 279 -3.27 19.84 10.93
N THR A 280 -2.57 18.82 11.44
CA THR A 280 -2.44 18.56 12.88
C THR A 280 -1.17 19.16 13.49
N GLY A 281 -0.12 19.38 12.67
CA GLY A 281 1.22 19.72 13.13
C GLY A 281 2.02 18.53 13.67
N GLU A 282 1.50 17.30 13.59
CA GLU A 282 2.09 16.10 14.20
C GLU A 282 2.37 15.01 13.16
N LEU A 283 3.46 14.26 13.37
CA LEU A 283 3.74 13.05 12.59
C LEU A 283 2.88 11.90 13.12
N GLY A 284 2.16 11.21 12.23
CA GLY A 284 1.30 10.09 12.58
C GLY A 284 1.37 8.95 11.55
N SER A 285 0.61 7.89 11.79
CA SER A 285 0.45 6.75 10.87
C SER A 285 -0.91 6.80 10.16
N TYR A 286 -1.24 7.95 9.60
CA TYR A 286 -2.58 8.30 9.09
C TYR A 286 -3.05 7.40 7.93
N TRP A 287 -2.16 7.06 7.00
CA TRP A 287 -2.52 6.18 5.90
C TRP A 287 -2.78 4.77 6.40
N PHE A 288 -1.89 4.28 7.26
CA PHE A 288 -1.95 2.92 7.77
C PHE A 288 -3.23 2.67 8.58
N GLU A 289 -3.62 3.59 9.47
CA GLU A 289 -4.84 3.50 10.27
C GLU A 289 -6.11 3.35 9.42
N THR A 290 -6.15 3.92 8.22
CA THR A 290 -7.32 3.89 7.33
C THR A 290 -7.28 2.78 6.28
N SER A 291 -6.15 2.11 6.12
CA SER A 291 -5.90 1.22 4.98
C SER A 291 -5.58 -0.22 5.36
N THR A 292 -5.68 -0.59 6.64
CA THR A 292 -5.29 -1.88 7.19
C THR A 292 -6.19 -3.01 6.66
N PRO A 293 -5.73 -3.88 5.77
CA PRO A 293 -6.53 -4.97 5.26
C PRO A 293 -6.29 -6.23 6.10
N SER A 294 -7.28 -6.65 6.85
CA SER A 294 -7.26 -7.92 7.61
C SER A 294 -6.95 -9.14 6.72
N PHE A 295 -7.36 -9.09 5.45
CA PHE A 295 -7.10 -10.17 4.49
C PHE A 295 -5.60 -10.41 4.20
N LEU A 296 -4.74 -9.36 4.25
CA LEU A 296 -3.29 -9.54 4.04
C LEU A 296 -2.66 -10.41 5.12
N VAL A 297 -3.10 -10.26 6.36
CA VAL A 297 -2.63 -11.13 7.45
C VAL A 297 -3.05 -12.57 7.23
N GLN A 298 -4.28 -12.77 6.75
CA GLN A 298 -4.78 -14.11 6.44
C GLN A 298 -3.98 -14.75 5.30
N LEU A 299 -3.65 -13.99 4.25
CA LEU A 299 -2.77 -14.45 3.17
C LEU A 299 -1.39 -14.85 3.69
N LEU A 300 -0.73 -13.98 4.46
CA LEU A 300 0.59 -14.26 5.03
C LEU A 300 0.59 -15.51 5.93
N LYS A 301 -0.48 -15.71 6.71
CA LYS A 301 -0.63 -16.90 7.55
C LYS A 301 -0.96 -18.16 6.76
N ARG A 302 -1.89 -18.08 5.80
CA ARG A 302 -2.27 -19.20 4.95
C ARG A 302 -1.06 -19.80 4.23
N ASP A 303 -0.19 -18.93 3.72
CA ASP A 303 0.97 -19.31 2.94
C ASP A 303 2.21 -19.58 3.80
N ASN A 304 2.06 -19.54 5.14
CA ASN A 304 3.19 -19.64 6.08
C ASN A 304 4.39 -18.78 5.64
N TYR A 305 4.10 -17.53 5.24
CA TYR A 305 5.10 -16.66 4.62
C TYR A 305 6.21 -16.30 5.61
N TYR A 306 7.46 -16.40 5.15
CA TYR A 306 8.64 -15.99 5.91
C TYR A 306 8.82 -14.47 5.80
N LEU A 307 8.42 -13.73 6.85
CA LEU A 307 8.35 -12.27 6.83
C LEU A 307 9.66 -11.53 6.49
N PRO A 308 10.85 -12.04 6.89
CA PRO A 308 12.11 -11.41 6.46
C PRO A 308 12.24 -11.26 4.94
N ASN A 309 11.70 -12.19 4.16
CA ASN A 309 11.74 -12.13 2.71
C ASN A 309 10.99 -10.92 2.12
N LEU A 310 10.05 -10.30 2.86
CA LEU A 310 9.29 -9.15 2.36
C LEU A 310 10.16 -8.00 1.84
N THR A 311 11.37 -7.86 2.36
CA THR A 311 12.31 -6.79 1.99
C THR A 311 13.55 -7.29 1.26
N GLU A 312 13.63 -8.59 0.95
CA GLU A 312 14.78 -9.23 0.32
C GLU A 312 14.42 -9.91 -1.01
N GLU A 313 13.12 -10.02 -1.35
CA GLU A 313 12.70 -10.66 -2.59
C GLU A 313 13.01 -9.82 -3.83
N GLU A 314 13.64 -10.48 -4.81
CA GLU A 314 13.75 -10.00 -6.18
C GLU A 314 12.68 -10.68 -7.04
N VAL A 315 11.87 -9.87 -7.72
CA VAL A 315 10.72 -10.35 -8.49
C VAL A 315 10.72 -9.84 -9.93
N SER A 316 10.16 -10.61 -10.85
CA SER A 316 9.97 -10.15 -12.24
C SER A 316 8.81 -9.17 -12.37
N GLY A 317 8.79 -8.40 -13.46
CA GLY A 317 7.67 -7.50 -13.76
C GLY A 317 6.35 -8.25 -13.98
N ASP A 318 6.40 -9.44 -14.58
CA ASP A 318 5.22 -10.28 -14.78
C ASP A 318 4.66 -10.78 -13.45
N PHE A 319 5.55 -11.17 -12.52
CA PHE A 319 5.14 -11.55 -11.17
C PHE A 319 4.44 -10.40 -10.42
N LEU A 320 4.95 -9.17 -10.51
CA LEU A 320 4.31 -7.99 -9.91
C LEU A 320 2.92 -7.69 -10.48
N ASN A 321 2.65 -8.15 -11.70
CA ASN A 321 1.36 -8.00 -12.36
C ASN A 321 0.42 -9.21 -12.17
N SER A 322 0.91 -10.32 -11.61
CA SER A 322 0.17 -11.57 -11.45
C SER A 322 -0.63 -11.59 -10.15
N VAL A 323 -1.89 -11.19 -10.20
CA VAL A 323 -2.82 -11.26 -9.04
C VAL A 323 -4.04 -12.17 -9.35
N ASP A 324 -3.97 -12.94 -10.42
CA ASP A 324 -5.14 -13.64 -10.98
C ASP A 324 -5.35 -15.09 -10.54
N SER A 325 -4.47 -15.69 -9.72
CA SER A 325 -4.62 -17.10 -9.29
C SER A 325 -4.87 -17.24 -7.79
N VAL A 326 -5.58 -18.30 -7.42
CA VAL A 326 -5.93 -18.64 -6.02
C VAL A 326 -4.68 -18.96 -5.17
N ASP A 327 -3.57 -19.32 -5.83
CA ASP A 327 -2.29 -19.68 -5.21
C ASP A 327 -1.25 -18.55 -5.32
N VAL A 328 -1.69 -17.30 -5.30
CA VAL A 328 -0.78 -16.15 -5.48
C VAL A 328 -0.03 -15.86 -4.20
N SER A 329 1.30 -15.74 -4.31
CA SER A 329 2.15 -15.11 -3.30
C SER A 329 1.53 -13.78 -2.81
N PRO A 330 1.60 -13.46 -1.51
CA PRO A 330 1.10 -12.18 -0.98
C PRO A 330 1.83 -10.96 -1.53
N VAL A 331 3.04 -11.13 -2.08
CA VAL A 331 3.95 -10.04 -2.49
C VAL A 331 3.36 -9.12 -3.58
N PRO A 332 2.76 -9.62 -4.68
CA PRO A 332 2.14 -8.75 -5.67
C PRO A 332 1.01 -7.88 -5.10
N ILE A 333 0.20 -8.45 -4.20
CA ILE A 333 -0.89 -7.73 -3.55
C ILE A 333 -0.35 -6.67 -2.59
N LEU A 334 0.69 -7.01 -1.81
CA LEU A 334 1.37 -6.06 -0.92
C LEU A 334 1.97 -4.88 -1.69
N TYR A 335 2.62 -5.16 -2.83
CA TYR A 335 3.16 -4.12 -3.70
C TYR A 335 2.06 -3.23 -4.28
N GLN A 336 1.05 -3.80 -4.90
CA GLN A 336 -0.02 -3.03 -5.55
C GLN A 336 -0.87 -2.26 -4.55
N SER A 337 -1.07 -2.81 -3.34
CA SER A 337 -1.78 -2.13 -2.24
C SER A 337 -0.94 -1.05 -1.55
N GLY A 338 0.37 -0.97 -1.84
CA GLY A 338 1.25 0.09 -1.33
C GLY A 338 1.95 -0.22 -0.01
N TYR A 339 1.95 -1.48 0.44
CA TYR A 339 2.77 -1.90 1.60
C TYR A 339 4.22 -2.12 1.21
N LEU A 340 4.45 -2.56 -0.04
CA LEU A 340 5.77 -2.64 -0.63
C LEU A 340 5.87 -1.67 -1.82
N THR A 341 7.08 -1.31 -2.18
CA THR A 341 7.42 -0.48 -3.32
C THR A 341 8.70 -0.97 -3.98
N ILE A 342 8.96 -0.53 -5.22
CA ILE A 342 10.21 -0.81 -5.92
C ILE A 342 11.33 -0.01 -5.24
N LYS A 343 12.39 -0.68 -4.79
CA LYS A 343 13.59 -0.06 -4.22
C LYS A 343 14.75 -0.03 -5.21
N ASP A 344 14.89 -1.09 -6.01
CA ASP A 344 15.94 -1.19 -7.03
C ASP A 344 15.49 -2.04 -8.20
N TYR A 345 16.27 -2.05 -9.28
CA TYR A 345 16.03 -2.83 -10.49
C TYR A 345 17.34 -3.35 -11.09
N ASP A 346 17.49 -4.67 -11.15
CA ASP A 346 18.61 -5.29 -11.89
C ASP A 346 18.24 -5.42 -13.38
N GLN A 347 18.93 -4.63 -14.21
CA GLN A 347 18.70 -4.60 -15.65
C GLN A 347 19.11 -5.89 -16.37
N ARG A 348 20.05 -6.67 -15.81
CA ARG A 348 20.55 -7.92 -16.41
C ARG A 348 19.52 -9.04 -16.31
N PHE A 349 18.90 -9.14 -15.15
CA PHE A 349 17.90 -10.17 -14.84
C PHE A 349 16.46 -9.68 -15.00
N GLN A 350 16.27 -8.38 -15.22
CA GLN A 350 14.96 -7.71 -15.30
C GLN A 350 14.12 -7.95 -14.03
N THR A 351 14.78 -7.93 -12.87
CA THR A 351 14.15 -8.14 -11.56
C THR A 351 14.07 -6.82 -10.77
N TYR A 352 13.04 -6.72 -9.95
CA TYR A 352 12.78 -5.62 -9.05
C TYR A 352 13.04 -6.04 -7.62
N ALA A 353 13.88 -5.32 -6.88
CA ALA A 353 14.00 -5.44 -5.44
C ALA A 353 12.87 -4.64 -4.77
N LEU A 354 12.16 -5.27 -3.85
CA LEU A 354 11.05 -4.66 -3.13
C LEU A 354 11.43 -4.31 -1.69
N GLY A 355 10.71 -3.35 -1.11
CA GLY A 355 10.86 -2.98 0.29
C GLY A 355 9.74 -2.05 0.74
N PHE A 356 9.68 -1.73 2.03
CA PHE A 356 8.72 -0.76 2.53
C PHE A 356 8.99 0.63 1.92
N PRO A 357 7.94 1.38 1.53
CA PRO A 357 8.14 2.72 0.96
C PRO A 357 8.82 3.67 1.94
N ASN A 358 8.39 3.70 3.19
CA ASN A 358 8.80 4.66 4.19
C ASN A 358 8.60 4.14 5.62
N GLU A 359 8.94 4.97 6.61
CA GLU A 359 8.80 4.61 8.03
C GLU A 359 7.35 4.42 8.47
N GLU A 360 6.40 5.24 7.99
CA GLU A 360 4.98 5.09 8.35
C GLU A 360 4.48 3.67 8.04
N VAL A 361 4.77 3.20 6.83
CA VAL A 361 4.29 1.88 6.38
C VAL A 361 5.04 0.75 7.06
N SER A 362 6.37 0.88 7.20
CA SER A 362 7.19 -0.14 7.84
C SER A 362 6.81 -0.34 9.31
N GLU A 363 6.69 0.75 10.06
CA GLU A 363 6.30 0.75 11.47
C GLU A 363 4.87 0.20 11.64
N GLY A 364 3.90 0.83 10.95
CA GLY A 364 2.50 0.45 11.06
C GLY A 364 2.23 -1.00 10.67
N PHE A 365 2.87 -1.50 9.58
CA PHE A 365 2.72 -2.88 9.14
C PHE A 365 3.30 -3.86 10.17
N THR A 366 4.47 -3.54 10.72
CA THR A 366 5.14 -4.37 11.72
C THR A 366 4.34 -4.42 13.02
N GLU A 367 3.84 -3.27 13.50
CA GLU A 367 2.98 -3.19 14.69
C GLU A 367 1.66 -3.95 14.50
N TYR A 368 1.07 -3.84 13.31
CA TYR A 368 -0.18 -4.53 13.00
C TYR A 368 -0.03 -6.05 12.94
N LEU A 369 1.10 -6.56 12.43
CA LEU A 369 1.36 -8.00 12.35
C LEU A 369 1.70 -8.61 13.71
N LEU A 370 2.34 -7.87 14.61
CA LEU A 370 2.88 -8.40 15.86
C LEU A 370 1.86 -9.19 16.70
N PRO A 371 0.61 -8.73 16.92
CA PRO A 371 -0.41 -9.48 17.67
C PRO A 371 -0.83 -10.81 17.02
N TYR A 372 -0.56 -10.99 15.72
CA TYR A 372 -0.88 -12.24 15.01
C TYR A 372 0.22 -13.29 15.10
N TYR A 373 1.42 -12.87 15.51
CA TYR A 373 2.60 -13.72 15.71
C TYR A 373 3.07 -13.73 17.18
N THR A 374 2.27 -13.19 18.09
CA THR A 374 2.54 -13.17 19.53
C THR A 374 1.21 -13.25 20.29
N ASN A 375 1.29 -13.45 21.59
CA ASN A 375 0.12 -13.48 22.48
C ASN A 375 -0.35 -12.08 22.96
N MET A 376 -0.07 -11.07 22.15
CA MET A 376 -0.34 -9.67 22.49
C MET A 376 -1.74 -9.25 22.08
N GLU A 377 -2.41 -8.44 22.91
CA GLU A 377 -3.63 -7.76 22.50
C GLU A 377 -3.34 -6.71 21.41
N LYS A 378 -4.25 -6.59 20.42
CA LYS A 378 -4.05 -5.73 19.23
C LYS A 378 -3.69 -4.27 19.54
N ASN A 379 -4.13 -3.75 20.68
CA ASN A 379 -3.89 -2.35 21.07
C ASN A 379 -2.70 -2.16 22.02
N ALA A 380 -1.99 -3.24 22.37
CA ALA A 380 -0.90 -3.18 23.34
C ALA A 380 0.49 -2.99 22.71
N SER A 381 0.61 -3.13 21.39
CA SER A 381 1.91 -3.13 20.67
C SER A 381 2.78 -1.90 20.95
N PRO A 382 2.29 -0.64 20.85
CA PRO A 382 3.16 0.53 21.06
C PRO A 382 3.71 0.63 22.49
N MET A 383 2.87 0.34 23.48
CA MET A 383 3.29 0.36 24.88
C MET A 383 4.31 -0.74 25.19
N PHE A 384 4.16 -1.90 24.54
CA PHE A 384 5.03 -3.05 24.73
C PHE A 384 6.42 -2.79 24.14
N VAL A 385 6.48 -2.27 22.91
CA VAL A 385 7.73 -1.87 22.25
C VAL A 385 8.47 -0.83 23.07
N GLY A 386 7.77 0.19 23.56
CA GLY A 386 8.35 1.20 24.44
C GLY A 386 8.98 0.62 25.71
N GLN A 387 8.39 -0.44 26.28
CA GLN A 387 8.96 -1.13 27.44
C GLN A 387 10.24 -1.90 27.09
N PHE A 388 10.30 -2.55 25.91
CA PHE A 388 11.52 -3.21 25.43
C PHE A 388 12.66 -2.22 25.22
N VAL A 389 12.38 -1.10 24.54
CA VAL A 389 13.36 -0.03 24.31
C VAL A 389 13.90 0.48 25.67
N HIS A 390 12.99 0.76 26.59
CA HIS A 390 13.35 1.27 27.91
C HIS A 390 14.20 0.28 28.74
N ASP A 391 13.90 -1.03 28.68
CA ASP A 391 14.70 -2.05 29.36
C ASP A 391 16.12 -2.10 28.77
N MET A 392 16.27 -1.93 27.45
CA MET A 392 17.57 -1.88 26.77
C MET A 392 18.33 -0.60 27.09
N GLU A 393 17.69 0.57 27.05
CA GLU A 393 18.32 1.86 27.39
C GLU A 393 18.78 1.93 28.85
N LYS A 394 18.12 1.19 29.74
CA LYS A 394 18.47 1.11 31.17
C LYS A 394 19.41 -0.03 31.54
N GLY A 395 19.93 -0.78 30.60
CA GLY A 395 20.86 -1.88 30.89
C GLY A 395 20.21 -3.05 31.63
N LYS A 396 18.95 -3.39 31.31
CA LYS A 396 18.17 -4.43 32.00
C LYS A 396 17.85 -5.63 31.09
N PRO A 397 18.84 -6.40 30.62
CA PRO A 397 18.62 -7.53 29.70
C PRO A 397 17.74 -8.62 30.30
N GLU A 398 17.77 -8.83 31.62
CA GLU A 398 16.90 -9.79 32.29
C GLU A 398 15.42 -9.39 32.24
N ALA A 399 15.09 -8.10 32.35
CA ALA A 399 13.72 -7.60 32.21
C ALA A 399 13.24 -7.74 30.77
N PHE A 400 14.11 -7.40 29.81
CA PHE A 400 13.86 -7.61 28.39
C PHE A 400 13.53 -9.08 28.08
N MET A 401 14.37 -10.02 28.55
CA MET A 401 14.17 -11.46 28.31
C MET A 401 12.90 -12.00 28.97
N LYS A 402 12.57 -11.54 30.17
CA LYS A 402 11.30 -11.90 30.81
C LYS A 402 10.09 -11.47 30.00
N ARG A 403 10.11 -10.27 29.40
CA ARG A 403 9.04 -9.80 28.51
C ARG A 403 8.98 -10.64 27.24
N MET A 404 10.13 -10.92 26.65
CA MET A 404 10.21 -11.80 25.48
C MET A 404 9.60 -13.17 25.77
N ALA A 405 9.96 -13.79 26.90
CA ALA A 405 9.41 -15.09 27.28
C ALA A 405 7.88 -15.06 27.46
N VAL A 406 7.32 -13.98 28.02
CA VAL A 406 5.85 -13.81 28.16
C VAL A 406 5.16 -13.73 26.79
N LEU A 407 5.76 -13.07 25.80
CA LEU A 407 5.18 -12.98 24.45
C LEU A 407 5.02 -14.34 23.78
N PHE A 408 5.90 -15.28 24.09
CA PHE A 408 5.89 -16.64 23.53
C PHE A 408 5.26 -17.66 24.47
N ALA A 409 4.94 -17.29 25.72
CA ALA A 409 4.16 -18.12 26.64
C ALA A 409 2.69 -18.15 26.16
N ASP A 410 2.04 -19.32 26.23
CA ASP A 410 0.63 -19.51 25.83
C ASP A 410 0.31 -19.25 24.35
N THR A 411 1.25 -19.48 23.45
CA THR A 411 0.95 -19.47 22.03
C THR A 411 -0.13 -20.51 21.73
N ASP A 412 -1.31 -20.05 21.24
CA ASP A 412 -2.48 -20.91 21.01
C ASP A 412 -2.09 -22.12 20.15
N TYR A 413 -2.32 -23.33 20.66
CA TYR A 413 -2.07 -24.61 19.96
C TYR A 413 -2.83 -24.74 18.61
N LYS A 414 -3.77 -23.84 18.33
CA LYS A 414 -4.51 -23.76 17.07
C LYS A 414 -3.74 -23.12 15.91
N ILE A 415 -2.55 -22.59 16.16
CA ILE A 415 -1.72 -22.09 15.06
C ILE A 415 -1.10 -23.32 14.38
N VAL A 416 -1.74 -23.75 13.31
CA VAL A 416 -1.28 -24.80 12.42
C VAL A 416 -0.10 -24.24 11.64
N GLY A 417 1.13 -24.73 11.90
CA GLY A 417 2.32 -24.29 11.17
C GLY A 417 3.62 -24.68 11.85
N ASP A 418 4.74 -24.42 11.19
CA ASP A 418 6.07 -24.60 11.72
C ASP A 418 6.34 -23.65 12.89
N ALA A 419 6.57 -24.21 14.08
CA ALA A 419 6.83 -23.45 15.29
C ALA A 419 8.11 -22.59 15.18
N GLU A 420 9.10 -23.05 14.41
CA GLU A 420 10.34 -22.31 14.16
C GLU A 420 10.06 -21.07 13.30
N LEU A 421 9.34 -21.25 12.20
CA LEU A 421 8.94 -20.16 11.32
C LEU A 421 8.11 -19.10 12.06
N TYR A 422 7.19 -19.53 12.92
CA TYR A 422 6.38 -18.62 13.75
C TYR A 422 7.26 -17.78 14.70
N PHE A 423 8.22 -18.42 15.38
CA PHE A 423 9.15 -17.72 16.25
C PHE A 423 10.04 -16.75 15.47
N GLN A 424 10.57 -17.17 14.32
CA GLN A 424 11.38 -16.33 13.45
C GLN A 424 10.62 -15.08 12.99
N ASN A 425 9.37 -15.24 12.57
CA ASN A 425 8.52 -14.13 12.16
C ASN A 425 8.23 -13.18 13.33
N ALA A 426 7.86 -13.69 14.50
CA ALA A 426 7.63 -12.87 15.68
C ALA A 426 8.88 -12.10 16.11
N PHE A 427 10.03 -12.78 16.11
CA PHE A 427 11.31 -12.15 16.44
C PHE A 427 11.70 -11.07 15.44
N TYR A 428 11.51 -11.32 14.14
CA TYR A 428 11.73 -10.33 13.08
C TYR A 428 10.88 -9.08 13.31
N LEU A 429 9.60 -9.23 13.62
CA LEU A 429 8.71 -8.09 13.90
C LEU A 429 9.19 -7.28 15.11
N ILE A 430 9.58 -7.95 16.20
CA ILE A 430 10.10 -7.27 17.40
C ILE A 430 11.39 -6.52 17.10
N THR A 431 12.33 -7.15 16.39
CA THR A 431 13.61 -6.50 16.05
C THR A 431 13.43 -5.33 15.09
N LYS A 432 12.52 -5.43 14.13
CA LYS A 432 12.18 -4.29 13.26
C LYS A 432 11.59 -3.12 14.04
N LEU A 433 10.67 -3.38 14.96
CA LEU A 433 10.10 -2.32 15.82
C LEU A 433 11.14 -1.68 16.74
N LEU A 434 12.02 -2.48 17.33
CA LEU A 434 13.15 -1.96 18.10
C LEU A 434 14.07 -1.08 17.24
N GLY A 435 14.26 -1.42 15.98
CA GLY A 435 15.10 -0.69 15.02
C GLY A 435 14.65 0.75 14.75
N PHE A 436 13.39 1.13 15.04
CA PHE A 436 12.93 2.53 14.96
C PHE A 436 13.45 3.39 16.12
N TYR A 437 13.81 2.78 17.24
CA TYR A 437 14.19 3.47 18.47
C TYR A 437 15.65 3.25 18.86
N THR A 438 16.24 2.12 18.47
CA THR A 438 17.61 1.74 18.77
C THR A 438 18.30 1.20 17.52
N GLU A 439 19.64 1.22 17.48
CA GLU A 439 20.39 0.59 16.40
C GLU A 439 20.35 -0.94 16.57
N VAL A 440 19.68 -1.65 15.66
CA VAL A 440 19.54 -3.12 15.69
C VAL A 440 20.03 -3.72 14.39
N GLU A 441 20.99 -4.63 14.49
CA GLU A 441 21.43 -5.50 13.41
C GLU A 441 20.98 -6.93 13.72
N HIS A 442 20.39 -7.62 12.78
CA HIS A 442 19.99 -9.01 12.95
C HIS A 442 20.34 -9.83 11.72
N THR A 443 20.65 -11.10 11.92
CA THR A 443 20.86 -12.08 10.87
C THR A 443 20.01 -13.31 11.16
N ILE A 444 19.27 -13.75 10.16
CA ILE A 444 18.48 -14.98 10.21
C ILE A 444 18.97 -15.86 9.07
N SER A 445 19.69 -16.94 9.38
CA SER A 445 20.18 -17.89 8.39
C SER A 445 20.33 -19.28 8.98
N ASP A 446 20.00 -20.34 8.22
CA ASP A 446 20.20 -21.74 8.54
C ASP A 446 19.74 -22.15 9.97
N GLY A 447 18.58 -21.66 10.41
CA GLY A 447 18.04 -21.94 11.75
C GLY A 447 18.78 -21.22 12.88
N ARG A 448 19.46 -20.11 12.58
CA ARG A 448 20.14 -19.25 13.54
C ARG A 448 19.50 -17.88 13.54
N ILE A 449 19.39 -17.31 14.71
CA ILE A 449 18.94 -15.92 14.88
C ILE A 449 19.98 -15.24 15.75
N ASP A 450 20.63 -14.22 15.20
CA ASP A 450 21.57 -13.40 15.94
C ASP A 450 21.08 -11.96 15.90
N MET A 451 21.11 -11.28 17.01
CA MET A 451 20.75 -9.87 17.11
C MET A 451 21.85 -9.11 17.84
N ILE A 452 22.27 -7.99 17.27
CA ILE A 452 23.11 -7.01 17.97
C ILE A 452 22.29 -5.73 18.10
N ALA A 453 22.08 -5.29 19.33
CA ALA A 453 21.38 -4.03 19.58
C ALA A 453 22.28 -3.07 20.35
N LYS A 454 22.27 -1.79 19.93
CA LYS A 454 23.14 -0.75 20.46
C LYS A 454 22.28 0.43 20.94
N THR A 455 22.44 0.78 22.19
CA THR A 455 21.89 2.00 22.77
C THR A 455 23.01 3.02 23.03
N LYS A 456 22.67 4.16 23.63
CA LYS A 456 23.67 5.17 23.98
C LYS A 456 24.75 4.61 24.93
N ASP A 457 24.38 3.78 25.91
CA ASP A 457 25.25 3.35 27.01
C ASP A 457 25.53 1.84 27.00
N TYR A 458 24.85 1.04 26.17
CA TYR A 458 24.89 -0.42 26.19
C TYR A 458 24.98 -1.02 24.79
N ILE A 459 25.61 -2.21 24.73
CA ILE A 459 25.62 -3.09 23.56
C ILE A 459 25.11 -4.46 24.01
N TYR A 460 24.22 -5.05 23.24
CA TYR A 460 23.66 -6.37 23.49
C TYR A 460 23.93 -7.27 22.28
N ILE A 461 24.45 -8.47 22.56
CA ILE A 461 24.62 -9.53 21.56
C ILE A 461 23.74 -10.69 21.99
N PHE A 462 22.71 -11.00 21.20
CA PHE A 462 21.82 -12.13 21.42
C PHE A 462 22.15 -13.23 20.43
N GLU A 463 22.20 -14.46 20.91
CA GLU A 463 22.28 -15.67 20.10
C GLU A 463 21.14 -16.60 20.51
N PHE A 464 20.35 -17.05 19.52
CA PHE A 464 19.19 -17.90 19.74
C PHE A 464 19.49 -19.32 19.27
N LYS A 465 19.03 -20.31 20.03
CA LYS A 465 19.12 -21.74 19.71
C LYS A 465 17.77 -22.40 19.81
N TYR A 466 17.59 -23.44 19.02
CA TYR A 466 16.41 -24.30 19.08
C TYR A 466 16.76 -25.63 19.73
N ASP A 467 16.00 -26.04 20.75
CA ASP A 467 16.16 -27.31 21.47
C ASP A 467 17.60 -27.60 21.93
N ARG A 468 18.29 -26.54 22.37
CA ARG A 468 19.66 -26.60 22.90
C ARG A 468 19.69 -25.98 24.31
N SER A 469 20.82 -25.45 24.75
CA SER A 469 20.94 -24.71 26.01
C SER A 469 21.39 -23.27 25.76
N ALA A 470 21.05 -22.37 26.68
CA ALA A 470 21.55 -21.01 26.68
C ALA A 470 23.10 -20.94 26.72
N ASP A 471 23.73 -21.91 27.39
CA ASP A 471 25.21 -22.06 27.41
C ASP A 471 25.78 -22.37 26.02
N THR A 472 25.06 -23.11 25.20
CA THR A 472 25.49 -23.41 23.82
C THR A 472 25.44 -22.13 22.97
N ALA A 473 24.43 -21.29 23.16
CA ALA A 473 24.32 -19.99 22.50
C ALA A 473 25.47 -19.05 22.93
N LEU A 474 25.72 -18.94 24.23
CA LEU A 474 26.83 -18.12 24.75
C LEU A 474 28.20 -18.56 24.24
N ARG A 475 28.46 -19.88 24.21
CA ARG A 475 29.70 -20.41 23.62
C ARG A 475 29.87 -20.02 22.16
N GLN A 476 28.81 -20.03 21.37
CA GLN A 476 28.89 -19.60 19.97
C GLN A 476 29.24 -18.12 19.84
N ILE A 477 28.69 -17.23 20.68
CA ILE A 477 29.09 -15.81 20.69
C ILE A 477 30.61 -15.67 20.87
N ASP A 478 31.19 -16.46 21.77
CA ASP A 478 32.62 -16.44 22.07
C ASP A 478 33.46 -17.06 20.93
N GLU A 479 33.08 -18.25 20.45
CA GLU A 479 33.80 -19.00 19.38
C GLU A 479 33.79 -18.23 18.05
N LYS A 480 32.69 -17.54 17.72
CA LYS A 480 32.55 -16.72 16.51
C LYS A 480 33.13 -15.32 16.67
N GLY A 481 33.52 -14.92 17.89
CA GLY A 481 34.11 -13.62 18.17
C GLY A 481 33.19 -12.43 17.95
N TYR A 482 31.85 -12.61 18.12
CA TYR A 482 30.86 -11.54 17.87
C TYR A 482 31.08 -10.30 18.74
N ALA A 483 31.72 -10.44 19.91
CA ALA A 483 32.07 -9.34 20.78
C ALA A 483 33.36 -8.60 20.38
N ALA A 484 34.21 -9.20 19.52
CA ALA A 484 35.51 -8.64 19.16
C ALA A 484 35.43 -7.22 18.54
N PRO A 485 34.47 -6.89 17.65
CA PRO A 485 34.37 -5.53 17.11
C PRO A 485 34.12 -4.45 18.18
N PHE A 486 33.63 -4.83 19.35
CA PHE A 486 33.26 -3.92 20.44
C PHE A 486 34.28 -3.89 21.58
N ALA A 487 35.43 -4.53 21.42
CA ALA A 487 36.44 -4.62 22.48
C ALA A 487 37.00 -3.25 22.93
N ALA A 488 36.99 -2.24 22.05
CA ALA A 488 37.40 -0.87 22.35
C ALA A 488 36.22 0.10 22.59
N ASP A 489 34.99 -0.38 22.53
CA ASP A 489 33.80 0.45 22.74
C ASP A 489 33.60 0.72 24.24
N PRO A 490 33.42 1.99 24.66
CA PRO A 490 33.26 2.33 26.08
C PRO A 490 31.92 1.89 26.69
N ARG A 491 30.96 1.51 25.87
CA ARG A 491 29.64 1.05 26.31
C ARG A 491 29.73 -0.31 27.01
N LYS A 492 28.85 -0.53 27.95
CA LYS A 492 28.79 -1.83 28.63
C LYS A 492 28.17 -2.88 27.69
N LEU A 493 28.89 -3.98 27.49
CA LEU A 493 28.47 -5.08 26.61
C LEU A 493 27.82 -6.20 27.42
N TYR A 494 26.67 -6.68 26.91
CA TYR A 494 25.97 -7.86 27.41
C TYR A 494 25.91 -8.93 26.32
N LYS A 495 26.21 -10.18 26.69
CA LYS A 495 25.99 -11.37 25.87
C LYS A 495 24.80 -12.11 26.41
N VAL A 496 23.86 -12.46 25.56
CA VAL A 496 22.60 -13.11 25.94
C VAL A 496 22.42 -14.36 25.09
N GLY A 497 22.54 -15.51 25.73
CA GLY A 497 22.23 -16.80 25.10
C GLY A 497 20.79 -17.17 25.40
N VAL A 498 20.04 -17.60 24.39
CA VAL A 498 18.61 -17.90 24.48
C VAL A 498 18.32 -19.25 23.87
N ASN A 499 17.49 -20.08 24.55
CA ASN A 499 16.93 -21.30 23.99
C ASN A 499 15.44 -21.18 23.73
N PHE A 500 15.01 -21.52 22.52
CA PHE A 500 13.62 -21.71 22.15
C PHE A 500 13.29 -23.20 22.06
N ASN A 501 12.30 -23.62 22.84
CA ASN A 501 11.84 -24.99 22.86
C ASN A 501 10.70 -25.18 21.84
N ARG A 502 10.93 -25.98 20.80
CA ARG A 502 9.94 -26.21 19.72
C ARG A 502 8.71 -26.95 20.20
N GLU A 503 8.86 -27.92 21.10
CA GLU A 503 7.74 -28.69 21.63
C GLU A 503 6.83 -27.82 22.50
N LYS A 504 7.42 -27.04 23.42
CA LYS A 504 6.70 -26.11 24.29
C LYS A 504 6.32 -24.79 23.60
N ARG A 505 6.90 -24.52 22.43
CA ARG A 505 6.70 -23.26 21.66
C ARG A 505 6.97 -21.99 22.49
N CYS A 506 8.00 -22.01 23.33
CA CYS A 506 8.33 -20.89 24.21
C CYS A 506 9.85 -20.74 24.39
N ILE A 507 10.26 -19.59 24.87
CA ILE A 507 11.61 -19.40 25.42
C ILE A 507 11.63 -20.03 26.80
N ASP A 508 12.36 -21.12 26.99
CA ASP A 508 12.39 -21.88 28.23
C ASP A 508 13.71 -21.70 29.01
N GLU A 509 14.76 -21.20 28.38
CA GLU A 509 16.02 -20.88 29.02
C GLU A 509 16.70 -19.67 28.39
N TRP A 510 17.24 -18.79 29.23
CA TRP A 510 18.21 -17.75 28.79
C TRP A 510 19.25 -17.49 29.86
N LYS A 511 20.42 -16.97 29.44
CA LYS A 511 21.52 -16.54 30.32
C LYS A 511 22.11 -15.25 29.83
N VAL A 512 22.43 -14.35 30.76
CA VAL A 512 23.06 -13.05 30.51
C VAL A 512 24.44 -13.03 31.15
N ILE A 513 25.45 -12.61 30.38
CA ILE A 513 26.83 -12.37 30.81
C ILE A 513 27.21 -10.95 30.41
N SER A 514 27.92 -10.23 31.33
CA SER A 514 28.40 -8.86 31.10
C SER A 514 29.90 -8.77 31.19
#